data_d1acad29af207fbc35a671354c87ee53
#
_entry.id   d1acad29af207fbc35a671354c87ee53
#
_cell.length_a   1.000
_cell.length_b   1.000
_cell.length_c   1.000
_cell.angle_alpha   90.00
_cell.angle_beta   90.00
_cell.angle_gamma   90.00
#
_symmetry.space_group_name_H-M   'P 1'
#
loop_
_entity.id
_entity.type
_entity.pdbx_description
1 polymer ?
#
loop_
_entity_poly.entity_id
_entity_poly.type
_entity_poly.pdbx_seq_one_letter_code
_entity_poly.pdbx_strand_id
1 'polypeptide(L)'
;MDKNMKKSVVTVGNRSAEPLFALSPRTVQSDKFWRWGDDNMMPYALSLMSRRSTTHRRIINDKADYIAGKGFSFDEQQPLLSQIVKQANGAGDSLREVICRLAFDKALMGNAFLEVVTDEAHSFLALYHQDASRCRVARDSKHIIMHHDWSAFKQEEAVTLPLYPTFERQEDGSLRSIIHYKEYEPMFTHYGVPKYIAGMGVSAVAYKTDCWNISRLDTSFQLSGVMMIDASADNEAEAERIVRMAEQRFAGNPGQVMFIVREGGESDNSRFIPVDSSNEGDWSQLHDQATSDIVIAHSWFRSLSGLDYSAGFSAERILHEYEVALNTVILAEQEELLAPVKRLLQEIVGVNASS
;
A
#
# COMPACT_ATOMS: atom_id res chain seq x y z
N MET A 1 -47.60 -33.54 26.26
CA MET A 1 -47.36 -32.08 26.40
C MET A 1 -46.04 -31.75 25.72
N ASP A 2 -46.14 -31.29 24.48
CA ASP A 2 -45.00 -30.95 23.66
C ASP A 2 -44.33 -29.68 24.17
N LYS A 3 -43.11 -29.80 24.65
CA LYS A 3 -42.26 -28.63 24.86
C LYS A 3 -41.42 -28.41 23.61
N ASN A 4 -41.87 -27.49 22.78
CA ASN A 4 -41.09 -26.93 21.67
C ASN A 4 -39.78 -26.33 22.19
N MET A 5 -38.70 -27.05 22.04
CA MET A 5 -37.34 -26.52 22.19
C MET A 5 -37.03 -25.66 20.95
N LYS A 6 -37.10 -24.34 21.11
CA LYS A 6 -36.58 -23.41 20.08
C LYS A 6 -35.07 -23.60 19.98
N LYS A 7 -34.61 -24.28 18.95
CA LYS A 7 -33.21 -24.28 18.55
C LYS A 7 -32.89 -22.89 17.99
N SER A 8 -32.23 -22.07 18.77
CA SER A 8 -31.59 -20.84 18.22
C SER A 8 -30.35 -21.26 17.44
N VAL A 9 -30.50 -21.44 16.15
CA VAL A 9 -29.36 -21.54 15.24
C VAL A 9 -28.86 -20.11 15.02
N VAL A 10 -27.76 -19.76 15.64
CA VAL A 10 -27.03 -18.55 15.27
C VAL A 10 -26.36 -18.83 13.93
N THR A 11 -27.00 -18.44 12.85
CA THR A 11 -26.36 -18.41 11.53
C THR A 11 -25.35 -17.28 11.57
N VAL A 12 -24.06 -17.59 11.71
CA VAL A 12 -23.00 -16.66 11.40
C VAL A 12 -23.13 -16.39 9.92
N GLY A 13 -23.73 -15.25 9.57
CA GLY A 13 -23.90 -14.84 8.20
C GLY A 13 -22.53 -14.78 7.53
N ASN A 14 -22.39 -15.50 6.43
CA ASN A 14 -21.29 -15.33 5.51
C ASN A 14 -21.37 -13.86 5.04
N ARG A 15 -20.62 -12.96 5.66
CA ARG A 15 -20.35 -11.67 5.05
C ARG A 15 -19.64 -12.03 3.76
N SER A 16 -20.34 -11.85 2.64
CA SER A 16 -19.69 -11.84 1.34
C SER A 16 -18.45 -10.99 1.51
N ALA A 17 -17.28 -11.57 1.22
CA ALA A 17 -16.05 -10.80 1.26
C ALA A 17 -16.27 -9.61 0.32
N GLU A 18 -16.50 -8.42 0.90
CA GLU A 18 -16.49 -7.21 0.10
C GLU A 18 -15.18 -7.22 -0.67
N PRO A 19 -15.20 -6.96 -1.98
CA PRO A 19 -13.97 -6.88 -2.74
C PRO A 19 -13.06 -5.90 -2.01
N LEU A 20 -11.89 -6.37 -1.60
CA LEU A 20 -10.92 -5.60 -0.80
C LEU A 20 -10.60 -4.23 -1.42
N PHE A 21 -10.85 -4.10 -2.72
CA PHE A 21 -10.73 -2.90 -3.52
C PHE A 21 -11.76 -2.95 -4.66
N ALA A 22 -12.85 -2.23 -4.53
CA ALA A 22 -13.67 -1.86 -5.66
C ALA A 22 -12.95 -0.71 -6.39
N LEU A 23 -12.07 -1.05 -7.33
CA LEU A 23 -11.56 -0.07 -8.29
C LEU A 23 -12.70 0.26 -9.26
N SER A 24 -13.50 1.22 -8.87
CA SER A 24 -14.47 1.78 -9.82
C SER A 24 -13.74 2.76 -10.73
N PRO A 25 -13.84 2.61 -12.06
CA PRO A 25 -13.37 3.62 -13.00
C PRO A 25 -14.23 4.89 -12.93
N ARG A 26 -15.36 4.83 -12.21
CA ARG A 26 -16.18 6.00 -11.97
C ARG A 26 -15.49 6.91 -10.99
N THR A 27 -14.86 7.94 -11.50
CA THR A 27 -14.34 9.03 -10.67
C THR A 27 -15.53 9.76 -10.05
N VAL A 28 -15.72 9.62 -8.75
CA VAL A 28 -16.75 10.36 -8.02
C VAL A 28 -16.31 11.82 -7.96
N GLN A 29 -17.14 12.68 -8.49
CA GLN A 29 -16.88 14.10 -8.54
C GLN A 29 -17.20 14.74 -7.19
N SER A 30 -16.29 15.55 -6.67
CA SER A 30 -16.59 16.55 -5.65
C SER A 30 -16.76 17.92 -6.33
N ASP A 31 -17.22 18.93 -5.62
CA ASP A 31 -17.39 20.27 -6.20
C ASP A 31 -16.06 20.93 -6.58
N LYS A 32 -14.93 20.48 -6.02
CA LYS A 32 -13.62 21.15 -6.17
C LYS A 32 -12.55 20.26 -6.79
N PHE A 33 -12.61 18.94 -6.62
CA PHE A 33 -11.60 18.00 -7.08
C PHE A 33 -12.22 16.67 -7.51
N TRP A 34 -11.45 15.88 -8.25
CA TRP A 34 -11.74 14.50 -8.55
C TRP A 34 -11.30 13.61 -7.39
N ARG A 35 -12.21 12.80 -6.86
CA ARG A 35 -11.86 11.87 -5.77
C ARG A 35 -10.93 10.79 -6.28
N TRP A 36 -9.97 10.42 -5.46
CA TRP A 36 -9.09 9.29 -5.74
C TRP A 36 -9.61 8.03 -5.04
N GLY A 37 -10.33 7.20 -5.81
CA GLY A 37 -11.21 6.15 -5.30
C GLY A 37 -12.60 6.69 -4.92
N ASP A 38 -13.53 5.80 -4.63
CA ASP A 38 -14.93 6.17 -4.38
C ASP A 38 -15.09 7.07 -3.14
N ASP A 39 -14.31 6.81 -2.11
CA ASP A 39 -14.28 7.53 -0.83
C ASP A 39 -13.16 8.57 -0.72
N ASN A 40 -12.36 8.77 -1.77
CA ASN A 40 -11.15 9.61 -1.76
C ASN A 40 -9.98 9.07 -0.91
N MET A 41 -10.05 7.82 -0.45
CA MET A 41 -9.07 7.22 0.46
C MET A 41 -8.16 6.17 -0.20
N MET A 42 -8.19 6.04 -1.52
CA MET A 42 -7.36 5.06 -2.25
C MET A 42 -5.87 5.15 -1.90
N PRO A 43 -5.22 6.33 -1.85
CA PRO A 43 -3.80 6.42 -1.47
C PRO A 43 -3.52 5.87 -0.07
N TYR A 44 -4.42 6.13 0.88
CA TYR A 44 -4.33 5.60 2.23
C TYR A 44 -4.44 4.06 2.24
N ALA A 45 -5.41 3.51 1.49
CA ALA A 45 -5.61 2.06 1.39
C ALA A 45 -4.40 1.35 0.78
N LEU A 46 -3.82 1.88 -0.31
CA LEU A 46 -2.60 1.36 -0.93
C LEU A 46 -1.40 1.43 0.03
N SER A 47 -1.21 2.56 0.70
CA SER A 47 -0.14 2.74 1.68
C SER A 47 -0.28 1.79 2.87
N LEU A 48 -1.50 1.60 3.39
CA LEU A 48 -1.77 0.68 4.49
C LEU A 48 -1.47 -0.77 4.09
N MET A 49 -1.91 -1.18 2.89
CA MET A 49 -1.67 -2.54 2.40
C MET A 49 -0.18 -2.80 2.19
N SER A 50 0.56 -1.85 1.65
CA SER A 50 2.02 -2.01 1.49
C SER A 50 2.76 -2.19 2.83
N ARG A 51 2.27 -1.57 3.90
CA ARG A 51 2.83 -1.72 5.25
C ARG A 51 2.49 -3.07 5.90
N ARG A 52 1.45 -3.75 5.40
CA ARG A 52 0.97 -5.02 5.93
C ARG A 52 1.56 -6.25 5.23
N SER A 53 2.23 -6.07 4.10
CA SER A 53 2.89 -7.15 3.36
C SER A 53 4.37 -6.83 3.18
N THR A 54 5.22 -7.64 3.83
CA THR A 54 6.69 -7.47 3.77
C THR A 54 7.21 -7.58 2.35
N THR A 55 6.77 -8.58 1.59
CA THR A 55 7.15 -8.78 0.19
C THR A 55 6.73 -7.61 -0.69
N HIS A 56 5.47 -7.19 -0.58
CA HIS A 56 4.94 -6.07 -1.34
C HIS A 56 5.72 -4.77 -1.07
N ARG A 57 5.94 -4.45 0.22
CA ARG A 57 6.71 -3.26 0.61
C ARG A 57 8.14 -3.32 0.15
N ARG A 58 8.78 -4.49 0.27
CA ARG A 58 10.17 -4.69 -0.14
C ARG A 58 10.35 -4.39 -1.61
N ILE A 59 9.51 -4.94 -2.49
CA ILE A 59 9.61 -4.72 -3.93
C ILE A 59 9.41 -3.25 -4.30
N ILE A 60 8.49 -2.53 -3.65
CA ILE A 60 8.29 -1.09 -3.90
C ILE A 60 9.55 -0.31 -3.54
N ASN A 61 10.16 -0.58 -2.38
CA ASN A 61 11.41 0.06 -1.97
C ASN A 61 12.54 -0.24 -2.96
N ASP A 62 12.71 -1.52 -3.32
CA ASP A 62 13.75 -1.94 -4.26
C ASP A 62 13.60 -1.24 -5.63
N LYS A 63 12.39 -1.19 -6.17
CA LYS A 63 12.12 -0.45 -7.42
C LYS A 63 12.55 1.00 -7.31
N ALA A 64 12.16 1.70 -6.24
CA ALA A 64 12.54 3.09 -6.04
C ALA A 64 14.07 3.26 -5.96
N ASP A 65 14.75 2.39 -5.22
CA ASP A 65 16.21 2.43 -5.07
C ASP A 65 16.93 2.09 -6.37
N TYR A 66 16.48 1.08 -7.14
CA TYR A 66 17.07 0.73 -8.42
C TYR A 66 16.82 1.80 -9.48
N ILE A 67 15.64 2.42 -9.53
CA ILE A 67 15.32 3.53 -10.44
C ILE A 67 16.16 4.76 -10.12
N ALA A 68 16.30 5.14 -8.85
CA ALA A 68 17.16 6.25 -8.45
C ALA A 68 18.65 5.93 -8.64
N GLY A 69 19.03 4.66 -8.56
CA GLY A 69 20.40 4.19 -8.80
C GLY A 69 21.45 4.87 -7.93
N LYS A 70 22.64 5.02 -8.47
CA LYS A 70 23.78 5.70 -7.79
C LYS A 70 23.73 7.23 -7.89
N GLY A 71 22.73 7.78 -8.55
CA GLY A 71 22.63 9.20 -8.88
C GLY A 71 22.85 9.43 -10.38
N PHE A 72 22.97 10.70 -10.75
CA PHE A 72 23.01 11.12 -12.14
C PHE A 72 24.42 11.62 -12.50
N SER A 73 24.91 11.20 -13.67
CA SER A 73 26.08 11.80 -14.29
C SER A 73 25.68 13.14 -14.96
N PHE A 74 26.49 14.13 -14.83
CA PHE A 74 26.25 15.46 -15.40
C PHE A 74 27.57 16.11 -15.80
N ASP A 75 27.52 17.10 -16.70
CA ASP A 75 28.67 17.91 -17.06
C ASP A 75 28.96 18.87 -15.92
N GLU A 76 30.08 18.64 -15.22
CA GLU A 76 30.55 19.50 -14.11
C GLU A 76 30.88 20.92 -14.53
N GLN A 77 31.02 21.18 -15.83
CA GLN A 77 31.28 22.55 -16.36
C GLN A 77 30.00 23.40 -16.36
N GLN A 78 28.84 22.82 -16.05
CA GLN A 78 27.56 23.51 -15.97
C GLN A 78 27.15 23.75 -14.50
N PRO A 79 27.38 24.94 -13.93
CA PRO A 79 27.21 25.18 -12.49
C PRO A 79 25.79 24.95 -12.01
N LEU A 80 24.76 25.34 -12.78
CA LEU A 80 23.37 25.18 -12.43
C LEU A 80 22.95 23.70 -12.41
N LEU A 81 23.43 22.93 -13.39
CA LEU A 81 23.16 21.49 -13.44
C LEU A 81 23.82 20.77 -12.25
N SER A 82 25.09 21.12 -11.97
CA SER A 82 25.81 20.61 -10.80
C SER A 82 25.07 20.92 -9.48
N GLN A 83 24.53 22.13 -9.36
CA GLN A 83 23.78 22.56 -8.20
C GLN A 83 22.50 21.74 -8.06
N ILE A 84 21.66 21.59 -9.12
CA ILE A 84 20.41 20.84 -9.09
C ILE A 84 20.62 19.36 -8.75
N VAL A 85 21.69 18.76 -9.30
CA VAL A 85 21.99 17.34 -9.00
C VAL A 85 22.40 17.15 -7.54
N LYS A 86 23.21 18.06 -6.99
CA LYS A 86 23.68 17.98 -5.60
C LYS A 86 22.66 18.46 -4.59
N GLN A 87 21.92 19.50 -4.94
CA GLN A 87 20.89 20.13 -4.10
C GLN A 87 19.74 20.61 -4.98
N ALA A 88 18.74 19.76 -5.14
CA ALA A 88 17.60 20.01 -6.02
C ALA A 88 16.64 21.07 -5.47
N ASN A 89 16.66 21.35 -4.17
CA ASN A 89 15.72 22.26 -3.52
C ASN A 89 16.29 22.92 -2.26
N GLY A 90 15.53 23.86 -1.71
CA GLY A 90 15.89 24.58 -0.48
C GLY A 90 15.84 23.72 0.80
N ALA A 91 15.23 22.53 0.74
CA ALA A 91 15.25 21.58 1.86
C ALA A 91 16.55 20.77 1.96
N GLY A 92 17.44 20.90 0.95
CA GLY A 92 18.71 20.20 0.89
C GLY A 92 18.67 18.83 0.23
N ASP A 93 17.53 18.44 -0.36
CA ASP A 93 17.41 17.16 -1.08
C ASP A 93 18.25 17.19 -2.36
N SER A 94 18.98 16.11 -2.64
CA SER A 94 19.61 15.88 -3.95
C SER A 94 18.57 15.48 -5.00
N LEU A 95 18.90 15.65 -6.29
CA LEU A 95 18.02 15.16 -7.36
C LEU A 95 17.77 13.66 -7.24
N ARG A 96 18.76 12.86 -6.81
CA ARG A 96 18.60 11.43 -6.56
C ARG A 96 17.51 11.16 -5.53
N GLU A 97 17.49 11.89 -4.42
CA GLU A 97 16.48 11.71 -3.37
C GLU A 97 15.08 12.09 -3.87
N VAL A 98 14.97 13.18 -4.62
CA VAL A 98 13.70 13.60 -5.25
C VAL A 98 13.19 12.50 -6.19
N ILE A 99 14.03 12.00 -7.10
CA ILE A 99 13.66 10.94 -8.04
C ILE A 99 13.31 9.62 -7.32
N CYS A 100 14.05 9.27 -6.25
CA CYS A 100 13.75 8.07 -5.46
C CYS A 100 12.35 8.15 -4.85
N ARG A 101 11.97 9.30 -4.28
CA ARG A 101 10.63 9.52 -3.71
C ARG A 101 9.54 9.51 -4.79
N LEU A 102 9.79 10.09 -5.95
CA LEU A 102 8.87 10.04 -7.09
C LEU A 102 8.67 8.61 -7.59
N ALA A 103 9.76 7.85 -7.74
CA ALA A 103 9.71 6.44 -8.13
C ALA A 103 8.97 5.60 -7.10
N PHE A 104 9.16 5.88 -5.81
CA PHE A 104 8.44 5.23 -4.73
C PHE A 104 6.92 5.48 -4.81
N ASP A 105 6.51 6.73 -4.92
CA ASP A 105 5.09 7.10 -5.01
C ASP A 105 4.46 6.53 -6.28
N LYS A 106 5.15 6.60 -7.41
CA LYS A 106 4.66 6.04 -8.68
C LYS A 106 4.52 4.52 -8.58
N ALA A 107 5.51 3.82 -8.01
CA ALA A 107 5.45 2.37 -7.80
C ALA A 107 4.33 1.97 -6.83
N LEU A 108 4.09 2.75 -5.76
CA LEU A 108 3.09 2.47 -4.74
C LEU A 108 1.67 2.84 -5.18
N MET A 109 1.50 4.02 -5.78
CA MET A 109 0.18 4.63 -6.00
C MET A 109 -0.18 4.78 -7.48
N GLY A 110 0.73 4.42 -8.40
CA GLY A 110 0.55 4.67 -9.83
C GLY A 110 0.58 6.14 -10.20
N ASN A 111 0.94 7.02 -9.27
CA ASN A 111 0.98 8.48 -9.45
C ASN A 111 2.15 9.06 -8.66
N ALA A 112 2.79 10.09 -9.20
CA ALA A 112 3.79 10.88 -8.48
C ALA A 112 3.69 12.35 -8.90
N PHE A 113 4.14 13.25 -8.03
CA PHE A 113 4.02 14.69 -8.24
C PHE A 113 5.33 15.39 -7.95
N LEU A 114 5.78 16.17 -8.93
CA LEU A 114 7.00 16.98 -8.85
C LEU A 114 6.64 18.46 -8.96
N GLU A 115 6.82 19.20 -7.88
CA GLU A 115 6.68 20.64 -7.90
C GLU A 115 7.96 21.28 -8.47
N VAL A 116 7.75 22.22 -9.36
CA VAL A 116 8.80 22.99 -10.03
C VAL A 116 8.69 24.44 -9.59
N VAL A 117 9.76 24.99 -9.08
CA VAL A 117 9.84 26.39 -8.62
C VAL A 117 10.94 27.10 -9.37
N THR A 118 10.65 28.27 -9.92
CA THR A 118 11.58 29.14 -10.62
C THR A 118 11.21 30.61 -10.43
N ASP A 119 11.95 31.56 -11.01
CA ASP A 119 11.60 32.97 -11.07
C ASP A 119 11.26 33.40 -12.51
N GLU A 120 10.81 34.65 -12.69
CA GLU A 120 10.51 35.22 -14.02
C GLU A 120 11.73 35.28 -14.96
N ALA A 121 12.90 35.40 -14.38
CA ALA A 121 14.16 35.44 -15.14
C ALA A 121 14.73 34.05 -15.43
N HIS A 122 14.08 33.02 -14.91
CA HIS A 122 14.56 31.63 -14.95
C HIS A 122 16.01 31.48 -14.45
N SER A 123 16.39 32.28 -13.43
CA SER A 123 17.73 32.32 -12.89
C SER A 123 18.04 31.15 -11.98
N PHE A 124 17.04 30.46 -11.49
CA PHE A 124 17.16 29.23 -10.70
C PHE A 124 16.06 28.24 -11.04
N LEU A 125 16.30 26.99 -10.68
CA LEU A 125 15.32 25.90 -10.73
C LEU A 125 15.40 25.10 -9.44
N ALA A 126 14.26 24.90 -8.78
CA ALA A 126 14.16 24.01 -7.63
C ALA A 126 13.07 22.97 -7.86
N LEU A 127 13.34 21.74 -7.43
CA LEU A 127 12.50 20.57 -7.65
C LEU A 127 12.13 19.96 -6.30
N TYR A 128 10.83 19.89 -5.99
CA TYR A 128 10.30 19.32 -4.75
C TYR A 128 9.42 18.13 -5.05
N HIS A 129 9.71 17.00 -4.45
CA HIS A 129 8.76 15.89 -4.40
C HIS A 129 7.56 16.28 -3.54
N GLN A 130 6.36 16.10 -4.08
CA GLN A 130 5.11 16.23 -3.32
C GLN A 130 4.51 14.85 -3.07
N ASP A 131 4.24 14.54 -1.80
CA ASP A 131 3.63 13.27 -1.38
C ASP A 131 2.32 13.04 -2.14
N ALA A 132 2.27 11.99 -2.95
CA ALA A 132 1.12 11.70 -3.81
C ALA A 132 -0.17 11.53 -3.02
N SER A 133 -0.09 11.04 -1.77
CA SER A 133 -1.28 10.88 -0.93
C SER A 133 -1.96 12.22 -0.59
N ARG A 134 -1.21 13.31 -0.62
CA ARG A 134 -1.67 14.67 -0.36
C ARG A 134 -2.19 15.41 -1.57
N CYS A 135 -2.00 14.88 -2.77
CA CYS A 135 -2.33 15.53 -4.03
C CYS A 135 -3.68 15.05 -4.58
N ARG A 136 -4.48 15.98 -5.11
CA ARG A 136 -5.71 15.66 -5.84
C ARG A 136 -5.79 16.52 -7.09
N VAL A 137 -6.28 15.89 -8.17
CA VAL A 137 -6.56 16.60 -9.42
C VAL A 137 -7.76 17.50 -9.22
N ALA A 138 -7.60 18.80 -9.48
CA ALA A 138 -8.69 19.76 -9.40
C ALA A 138 -9.78 19.46 -10.43
N ARG A 139 -10.98 19.95 -10.20
CA ARG A 139 -12.12 19.71 -11.08
C ARG A 139 -11.92 20.15 -12.53
N ASP A 140 -11.15 21.20 -12.73
CA ASP A 140 -10.81 21.72 -14.06
C ASP A 140 -9.78 20.86 -14.81
N SER A 141 -9.19 19.86 -14.12
CA SER A 141 -8.11 19.00 -14.63
C SER A 141 -6.86 19.75 -15.11
N LYS A 142 -6.69 20.99 -14.67
CA LYS A 142 -5.55 21.86 -14.99
C LYS A 142 -4.71 22.21 -13.77
N HIS A 143 -5.21 21.93 -12.58
CA HIS A 143 -4.54 22.21 -11.32
C HIS A 143 -4.45 20.96 -10.45
N ILE A 144 -3.49 20.96 -9.55
CA ILE A 144 -3.39 19.98 -8.45
C ILE A 144 -3.61 20.73 -7.14
N ILE A 145 -4.48 20.16 -6.32
CA ILE A 145 -4.77 20.63 -4.97
C ILE A 145 -4.01 19.75 -4.00
N MET A 146 -3.22 20.36 -3.13
CA MET A 146 -2.48 19.69 -2.08
C MET A 146 -3.09 20.00 -0.73
N HIS A 147 -3.36 18.98 0.07
CA HIS A 147 -3.90 19.12 1.43
C HIS A 147 -3.31 18.06 2.34
N HIS A 148 -3.07 18.43 3.60
CA HIS A 148 -2.43 17.53 4.56
C HIS A 148 -3.36 16.42 5.07
N ASP A 149 -4.67 16.66 5.12
CA ASP A 149 -5.67 15.69 5.58
C ASP A 149 -6.94 15.73 4.71
N TRP A 150 -7.10 14.72 3.85
CA TRP A 150 -8.25 14.61 2.96
C TRP A 150 -9.51 14.08 3.64
N SER A 151 -9.44 13.60 4.87
CA SER A 151 -10.61 13.22 5.67
C SER A 151 -11.33 14.44 6.24
N ALA A 152 -10.60 15.54 6.44
CA ALA A 152 -11.07 16.82 6.99
C ALA A 152 -10.70 17.99 6.06
N PHE A 153 -11.00 17.86 4.76
CA PHE A 153 -10.62 18.85 3.76
C PHE A 153 -11.19 20.24 4.02
N LYS A 154 -10.30 21.24 4.05
CA LYS A 154 -10.63 22.66 4.12
C LYS A 154 -9.88 23.41 3.01
N GLN A 155 -10.62 24.22 2.25
CA GLN A 155 -10.08 24.94 1.11
C GLN A 155 -9.00 25.96 1.49
N GLU A 156 -9.18 26.62 2.62
CA GLU A 156 -8.25 27.64 3.16
C GLU A 156 -6.89 27.07 3.59
N GLU A 157 -6.81 25.76 3.83
CA GLU A 157 -5.59 25.05 4.20
C GLU A 157 -4.93 24.37 2.98
N ALA A 158 -5.56 24.46 1.80
CA ALA A 158 -5.10 23.80 0.59
C ALA A 158 -4.21 24.70 -0.26
N VAL A 159 -3.14 24.14 -0.80
CA VAL A 159 -2.32 24.78 -1.82
C VAL A 159 -2.75 24.26 -3.19
N THR A 160 -2.97 25.17 -4.13
CA THR A 160 -3.35 24.80 -5.50
C THR A 160 -2.28 25.28 -6.47
N LEU A 161 -1.76 24.38 -7.31
CA LEU A 161 -0.75 24.67 -8.31
C LEU A 161 -1.20 24.24 -9.70
N PRO A 162 -0.84 25.01 -10.76
CA PRO A 162 -1.16 24.63 -12.12
C PRO A 162 -0.32 23.45 -12.58
N LEU A 163 -0.89 22.65 -13.48
CA LEU A 163 -0.15 21.58 -14.15
C LEU A 163 0.83 22.18 -15.17
N TYR A 164 2.06 21.65 -15.16
CA TYR A 164 3.05 21.95 -16.18
C TYR A 164 2.49 21.66 -17.60
N PRO A 165 2.74 22.54 -18.61
CA PRO A 165 3.74 23.62 -18.64
C PRO A 165 3.25 24.99 -18.16
N THR A 166 2.09 25.09 -17.53
CA THR A 166 1.60 26.38 -17.01
C THR A 166 2.29 26.68 -15.67
N PHE A 167 2.75 27.93 -15.52
CA PHE A 167 3.29 28.45 -14.26
C PHE A 167 2.39 29.56 -13.73
N GLU A 168 2.21 29.60 -12.42
CA GLU A 168 1.53 30.69 -11.73
C GLU A 168 2.42 31.33 -10.69
N ARG A 169 2.32 32.69 -10.61
CA ARG A 169 3.05 33.47 -9.65
C ARG A 169 2.44 33.33 -8.25
N GLN A 170 3.25 33.01 -7.29
CA GLN A 170 2.87 32.93 -5.90
C GLN A 170 3.12 34.27 -5.18
N GLU A 171 2.60 34.41 -3.96
CA GLU A 171 2.76 35.61 -3.13
C GLU A 171 4.25 35.94 -2.81
N ASP A 172 5.10 34.91 -2.74
CA ASP A 172 6.55 35.05 -2.54
C ASP A 172 7.31 35.50 -3.81
N GLY A 173 6.59 35.73 -4.91
CA GLY A 173 7.15 36.13 -6.19
C GLY A 173 7.69 34.98 -7.04
N SER A 174 7.72 33.75 -6.52
CA SER A 174 8.14 32.57 -7.29
C SER A 174 7.09 32.16 -8.31
N LEU A 175 7.54 31.57 -9.40
CA LEU A 175 6.71 30.87 -10.38
C LEU A 175 6.68 29.39 -10.03
N ARG A 176 5.49 28.82 -9.88
CA ARG A 176 5.33 27.42 -9.52
C ARG A 176 4.44 26.68 -10.51
N SER A 177 4.79 25.42 -10.69
CA SER A 177 4.05 24.46 -11.50
C SER A 177 4.19 23.08 -10.88
N ILE A 178 3.35 22.14 -11.29
CA ILE A 178 3.45 20.76 -10.82
C ILE A 178 3.35 19.77 -11.99
N ILE A 179 4.27 18.82 -12.04
CA ILE A 179 4.26 17.73 -13.00
C ILE A 179 3.57 16.54 -12.35
N HIS A 180 2.56 15.98 -13.02
CA HIS A 180 1.87 14.80 -12.60
C HIS A 180 2.29 13.62 -13.47
N TYR A 181 3.03 12.69 -12.89
CA TYR A 181 3.35 11.39 -13.47
C TYR A 181 2.24 10.41 -13.12
N LYS A 182 1.72 9.68 -14.08
CA LYS A 182 0.67 8.68 -13.82
C LYS A 182 0.83 7.45 -14.71
N GLU A 183 0.65 6.28 -14.10
CA GLU A 183 0.57 5.02 -14.84
C GLU A 183 -0.69 5.01 -15.70
N TYR A 184 -0.52 4.54 -16.93
CA TYR A 184 -1.65 4.40 -17.84
C TYR A 184 -2.50 3.18 -17.46
N GLU A 185 -3.78 3.41 -17.25
CA GLU A 185 -4.78 2.35 -17.11
C GLU A 185 -6.02 2.74 -17.91
N PRO A 186 -6.54 1.88 -18.81
CA PRO A 186 -7.77 2.16 -19.53
C PRO A 186 -8.91 2.56 -18.58
N MET A 187 -9.73 3.52 -19.00
CA MET A 187 -10.87 4.06 -18.25
C MET A 187 -10.52 4.98 -17.06
N PHE A 188 -9.27 5.05 -16.62
CA PHE A 188 -8.81 5.91 -15.52
C PHE A 188 -8.21 7.20 -16.08
N THR A 189 -8.98 8.32 -16.01
CA THR A 189 -8.58 9.57 -16.66
C THR A 189 -7.74 10.47 -15.77
N HIS A 190 -8.11 10.60 -14.50
CA HIS A 190 -7.52 11.60 -13.59
C HIS A 190 -6.34 11.07 -12.80
N TYR A 191 -6.36 9.79 -12.45
CA TYR A 191 -5.30 9.12 -11.71
C TYR A 191 -4.82 7.89 -12.45
N GLY A 192 -3.54 7.57 -12.28
CA GLY A 192 -2.98 6.28 -12.68
C GLY A 192 -3.33 5.20 -11.67
N VAL A 193 -3.22 3.95 -12.11
CA VAL A 193 -3.40 2.75 -11.28
C VAL A 193 -2.06 2.04 -11.18
N PRO A 194 -1.58 1.65 -9.98
CA PRO A 194 -0.30 0.98 -9.86
C PRO A 194 -0.30 -0.37 -10.58
N LYS A 195 0.80 -0.68 -11.27
CA LYS A 195 0.95 -1.90 -12.12
C LYS A 195 0.65 -3.20 -11.37
N TYR A 196 0.91 -3.24 -10.06
CA TYR A 196 0.67 -4.42 -9.22
C TYR A 196 -0.77 -4.59 -8.72
N ILE A 197 -1.69 -3.74 -9.12
CA ILE A 197 -3.03 -3.68 -8.52
C ILE A 197 -3.76 -5.04 -8.50
N ALA A 198 -3.53 -5.88 -9.51
CA ALA A 198 -4.06 -7.25 -9.57
C ALA A 198 -3.57 -8.14 -8.42
N GLY A 199 -2.40 -7.81 -7.84
CA GLY A 199 -1.80 -8.53 -6.71
C GLY A 199 -2.29 -8.11 -5.34
N MET A 200 -3.23 -7.17 -5.23
CA MET A 200 -3.71 -6.69 -3.93
C MET A 200 -4.43 -7.78 -3.13
N GLY A 201 -5.17 -8.65 -3.81
CA GLY A 201 -5.83 -9.79 -3.17
C GLY A 201 -4.84 -10.74 -2.51
N VAL A 202 -3.77 -11.10 -3.21
CA VAL A 202 -2.73 -12.00 -2.68
C VAL A 202 -1.87 -11.32 -1.60
N SER A 203 -1.65 -10.02 -1.68
CA SER A 203 -1.02 -9.26 -0.59
C SER A 203 -1.85 -9.31 0.70
N ALA A 204 -3.17 -9.26 0.57
CA ALA A 204 -4.07 -9.41 1.71
C ALA A 204 -4.09 -10.87 2.25
N VAL A 205 -3.95 -11.87 1.39
CA VAL A 205 -3.81 -13.28 1.81
C VAL A 205 -2.53 -13.46 2.62
N ALA A 206 -1.38 -12.98 2.14
CA ALA A 206 -0.11 -13.02 2.85
C ALA A 206 -0.25 -12.41 4.25
N TYR A 207 -0.80 -11.20 4.35
CA TYR A 207 -1.04 -10.54 5.63
C TYR A 207 -1.95 -11.33 6.58
N LYS A 208 -3.06 -11.90 6.07
CA LYS A 208 -3.96 -12.70 6.89
C LYS A 208 -3.31 -13.99 7.38
N THR A 209 -2.44 -14.59 6.57
CA THR A 209 -1.66 -15.77 6.96
C THR A 209 -0.69 -15.42 8.11
N ASP A 210 -0.03 -14.28 8.03
CA ASP A 210 0.84 -13.78 9.13
C ASP A 210 0.03 -13.53 10.41
N CYS A 211 -1.12 -12.86 10.31
CA CYS A 211 -2.00 -12.63 11.46
C CYS A 211 -2.48 -13.94 12.09
N TRP A 212 -2.81 -14.94 11.27
CA TRP A 212 -3.22 -16.25 11.76
C TRP A 212 -2.07 -16.96 12.49
N ASN A 213 -0.84 -16.93 11.94
CA ASN A 213 0.35 -17.49 12.57
C ASN A 213 0.63 -16.81 13.92
N ILE A 214 0.56 -15.46 13.98
CA ILE A 214 0.72 -14.69 15.21
C ILE A 214 -0.33 -15.11 16.25
N SER A 215 -1.60 -15.17 15.86
CA SER A 215 -2.69 -15.58 16.74
C SER A 215 -2.46 -16.99 17.32
N ARG A 216 -1.93 -17.93 16.52
CA ARG A 216 -1.59 -19.26 17.01
C ARG A 216 -0.45 -19.25 18.02
N LEU A 217 0.59 -18.43 17.78
CA LEU A 217 1.69 -18.27 18.74
C LEU A 217 1.19 -17.65 20.05
N ASP A 218 0.33 -16.63 19.96
CA ASP A 218 -0.23 -15.95 21.14
C ASP A 218 -1.12 -16.90 21.97
N THR A 219 -1.82 -17.80 21.30
CA THR A 219 -2.65 -18.82 21.97
C THR A 219 -1.85 -20.03 22.48
N SER A 220 -0.51 -19.98 22.39
CA SER A 220 0.40 -21.04 22.81
C SER A 220 0.04 -22.40 22.19
N PHE A 221 -0.41 -22.43 20.94
CA PHE A 221 -0.91 -23.62 20.24
C PHE A 221 -2.12 -24.29 20.93
N GLN A 222 -2.84 -23.55 21.80
CA GLN A 222 -4.05 -24.11 22.39
C GLN A 222 -5.07 -24.42 21.30
N LEU A 223 -5.42 -25.67 21.23
CA LEU A 223 -6.39 -26.23 20.29
C LEU A 223 -7.75 -25.51 20.45
N SER A 224 -8.23 -24.95 19.36
CA SER A 224 -9.64 -24.55 19.30
C SER A 224 -10.50 -25.79 19.52
N GLY A 225 -11.50 -25.69 20.36
CA GLY A 225 -12.33 -26.82 20.68
C GLY A 225 -13.71 -26.42 21.15
N VAL A 226 -14.54 -27.40 21.35
CA VAL A 226 -15.85 -27.24 21.96
C VAL A 226 -15.79 -27.72 23.41
N MET A 227 -16.01 -26.81 24.36
CA MET A 227 -16.15 -27.15 25.76
C MET A 227 -17.65 -27.46 26.04
N MET A 228 -17.97 -28.71 26.26
CA MET A 228 -19.28 -29.11 26.73
C MET A 228 -19.27 -29.09 28.25
N ILE A 229 -20.16 -28.30 28.85
CA ILE A 229 -20.30 -28.19 30.29
C ILE A 229 -21.66 -28.77 30.66
N ASP A 230 -21.65 -29.83 31.43
CA ASP A 230 -22.85 -30.37 32.06
C ASP A 230 -23.03 -29.65 33.41
N ALA A 231 -23.96 -28.71 33.46
CA ALA A 231 -24.25 -27.96 34.68
C ALA A 231 -25.76 -28.03 34.91
N SER A 232 -26.14 -28.30 36.15
CA SER A 232 -27.52 -28.11 36.58
C SER A 232 -27.79 -26.61 36.74
N ALA A 233 -28.23 -25.97 35.67
CA ALA A 233 -28.68 -24.59 35.72
C ALA A 233 -30.19 -24.60 35.97
N ASP A 234 -30.61 -23.99 37.07
CA ASP A 234 -32.03 -23.93 37.44
C ASP A 234 -32.84 -23.00 36.54
N ASN A 235 -32.16 -22.18 35.74
CA ASN A 235 -32.77 -21.27 34.78
C ASN A 235 -31.75 -20.78 33.71
N GLU A 236 -32.27 -20.18 32.62
CA GLU A 236 -31.50 -19.66 31.50
C GLU A 236 -30.47 -18.59 31.91
N ALA A 237 -30.79 -17.79 32.92
CA ALA A 237 -29.89 -16.72 33.43
C ALA A 237 -28.66 -17.31 34.14
N GLU A 238 -28.79 -18.46 34.76
CA GLU A 238 -27.69 -19.16 35.41
C GLU A 238 -26.77 -19.86 34.39
N ALA A 239 -27.35 -20.44 33.34
CA ALA A 239 -26.61 -20.98 32.19
C ALA A 239 -25.77 -19.88 31.50
N GLU A 240 -26.35 -18.70 31.26
CA GLU A 240 -25.64 -17.55 30.71
C GLU A 240 -24.51 -17.05 31.64
N ARG A 241 -24.73 -17.12 32.97
CA ARG A 241 -23.68 -16.73 33.93
C ARG A 241 -22.49 -17.67 33.90
N ILE A 242 -22.75 -18.99 33.78
CA ILE A 242 -21.70 -20.01 33.64
C ILE A 242 -20.91 -19.80 32.37
N VAL A 243 -21.57 -19.53 31.25
CA VAL A 243 -20.91 -19.21 29.97
C VAL A 243 -20.04 -17.95 30.10
N ARG A 244 -20.57 -16.88 30.65
CA ARG A 244 -19.79 -15.62 30.87
C ARG A 244 -18.60 -15.81 31.80
N MET A 245 -18.72 -16.60 32.85
CA MET A 245 -17.58 -16.92 33.74
C MET A 245 -16.52 -17.76 33.04
N ALA A 246 -16.92 -18.70 32.19
CA ALA A 246 -16.02 -19.48 31.36
C ALA A 246 -15.31 -18.58 30.32
N GLU A 247 -16.06 -17.74 29.62
CA GLU A 247 -15.51 -16.76 28.66
C GLU A 247 -14.51 -15.80 29.34
N GLN A 248 -14.82 -15.27 30.53
CA GLN A 248 -13.92 -14.40 31.28
C GLN A 248 -12.62 -15.09 31.72
N ARG A 249 -12.69 -16.38 32.05
CA ARG A 249 -11.54 -17.15 32.49
C ARG A 249 -10.61 -17.52 31.31
N PHE A 250 -11.19 -17.57 30.09
CA PHE A 250 -10.46 -17.81 28.85
C PHE A 250 -10.23 -16.53 28.01
N ALA A 251 -10.73 -15.38 28.47
CA ALA A 251 -10.68 -14.09 27.75
C ALA A 251 -9.26 -13.54 27.54
N GLY A 252 -8.23 -14.13 28.14
CA GLY A 252 -6.84 -13.82 27.85
C GLY A 252 -6.27 -14.51 26.61
N ASN A 253 -7.02 -15.46 26.01
CA ASN A 253 -6.59 -16.25 24.86
C ASN A 253 -7.66 -16.19 23.77
N PRO A 254 -7.41 -15.58 22.62
CA PRO A 254 -8.36 -15.49 21.51
C PRO A 254 -8.53 -16.82 20.73
N GLY A 255 -8.20 -17.95 21.30
CA GLY A 255 -8.59 -19.26 20.79
C GLY A 255 -10.13 -19.39 20.87
N GLN A 256 -10.78 -19.56 19.72
CA GLN A 256 -12.22 -19.71 19.66
C GLN A 256 -12.63 -21.05 20.30
N VAL A 257 -13.00 -21.02 21.57
CA VAL A 257 -13.62 -22.15 22.25
C VAL A 257 -15.14 -21.91 22.26
N MET A 258 -15.89 -22.83 21.66
CA MET A 258 -17.34 -22.79 21.76
C MET A 258 -17.76 -23.42 23.07
N PHE A 259 -18.54 -22.72 23.87
CA PHE A 259 -19.11 -23.25 25.11
C PHE A 259 -20.54 -23.73 24.86
N ILE A 260 -20.82 -24.97 25.22
CA ILE A 260 -22.15 -25.55 25.20
C ILE A 260 -22.49 -25.99 26.62
N VAL A 261 -23.50 -25.36 27.23
CA VAL A 261 -24.04 -25.75 28.53
C VAL A 261 -25.26 -26.65 28.28
N ARG A 262 -25.29 -27.84 28.86
CA ARG A 262 -26.40 -28.75 28.83
C ARG A 262 -26.98 -28.94 30.22
N GLU A 263 -28.30 -29.20 30.30
CA GLU A 263 -28.90 -29.65 31.55
C GLU A 263 -28.21 -30.94 32.02
N GLY A 264 -27.60 -30.88 33.21
CA GLY A 264 -26.84 -31.98 33.79
C GLY A 264 -27.76 -33.13 34.18
N GLY A 265 -27.35 -34.35 33.86
CA GLY A 265 -27.90 -35.58 34.42
C GLY A 265 -27.15 -35.93 35.72
N GLU A 266 -27.48 -37.10 36.32
CA GLU A 266 -26.87 -37.61 37.56
C GLU A 266 -25.34 -37.85 37.48
N SER A 267 -24.71 -37.71 36.31
CA SER A 267 -23.26 -37.80 36.09
C SER A 267 -22.73 -36.58 35.33
N ASP A 268 -21.65 -35.97 35.83
CA ASP A 268 -20.92 -34.91 35.16
C ASP A 268 -20.19 -35.48 33.93
N ASN A 269 -20.67 -35.15 32.75
CA ASN A 269 -20.07 -35.50 31.45
C ASN A 269 -19.47 -34.28 30.75
N SER A 270 -19.00 -33.28 31.53
CA SER A 270 -18.29 -32.13 30.99
C SER A 270 -17.03 -32.60 30.26
N ARG A 271 -16.87 -32.20 29.02
CA ARG A 271 -15.72 -32.58 28.20
C ARG A 271 -15.29 -31.50 27.22
N PHE A 272 -14.00 -31.43 26.99
CA PHE A 272 -13.44 -30.66 25.90
C PHE A 272 -13.31 -31.55 24.66
N ILE A 273 -13.84 -31.10 23.55
CA ILE A 273 -13.72 -31.77 22.25
C ILE A 273 -12.77 -30.88 21.41
N PRO A 274 -11.52 -31.30 21.23
CA PRO A 274 -10.62 -30.52 20.37
C PRO A 274 -11.13 -30.59 18.92
N VAL A 275 -11.09 -29.45 18.24
CA VAL A 275 -11.26 -29.41 16.79
C VAL A 275 -9.87 -29.56 16.18
N ASP A 276 -9.61 -30.70 15.58
CA ASP A 276 -8.35 -31.01 14.94
C ASP A 276 -8.14 -30.08 13.74
N SER A 277 -7.14 -29.22 13.80
CA SER A 277 -6.74 -28.35 12.69
C SER A 277 -5.64 -29.05 11.88
N SER A 278 -6.01 -30.11 11.15
CA SER A 278 -5.07 -30.94 10.37
C SER A 278 -4.42 -30.26 9.16
N ASN A 279 -4.62 -28.95 8.95
CA ASN A 279 -4.18 -28.23 7.75
C ASN A 279 -2.92 -27.37 7.98
N GLU A 280 -1.99 -27.77 8.83
CA GLU A 280 -0.81 -26.98 9.13
C GLU A 280 0.13 -26.76 7.91
N GLY A 281 0.20 -27.73 7.00
CA GLY A 281 1.00 -27.63 5.78
C GLY A 281 0.49 -26.64 4.74
N ASP A 282 -0.82 -26.45 4.68
CA ASP A 282 -1.46 -25.64 3.63
C ASP A 282 -1.20 -24.15 3.80
N TRP A 283 -1.02 -23.66 5.04
CA TRP A 283 -0.79 -22.23 5.31
C TRP A 283 0.61 -21.76 4.91
N SER A 284 1.64 -22.59 5.09
CA SER A 284 2.99 -22.27 4.63
C SER A 284 3.04 -22.23 3.10
N GLN A 285 2.44 -23.21 2.43
CA GLN A 285 2.35 -23.23 0.98
C GLN A 285 1.55 -22.05 0.45
N LEU A 286 0.45 -21.67 1.11
CA LEU A 286 -0.35 -20.52 0.74
C LEU A 286 0.43 -19.21 0.86
N HIS A 287 1.25 -19.06 1.91
CA HIS A 287 2.12 -17.89 2.08
C HIS A 287 3.19 -17.84 0.99
N ASP A 288 3.83 -18.96 0.67
CA ASP A 288 4.86 -19.03 -0.38
C ASP A 288 4.27 -18.76 -1.76
N GLN A 289 3.07 -19.28 -2.04
CA GLN A 289 2.33 -18.99 -3.26
C GLN A 289 1.97 -17.50 -3.33
N ALA A 290 1.43 -16.92 -2.26
CA ALA A 290 1.10 -15.50 -2.22
C ALA A 290 2.33 -14.62 -2.44
N THR A 291 3.48 -14.97 -1.84
CA THR A 291 4.75 -14.29 -2.07
C THR A 291 5.15 -14.33 -3.54
N SER A 292 5.01 -15.49 -4.20
CA SER A 292 5.32 -15.64 -5.62
C SER A 292 4.40 -14.81 -6.50
N ASP A 293 3.11 -14.81 -6.21
CA ASP A 293 2.10 -14.06 -6.96
C ASP A 293 2.27 -12.54 -6.78
N ILE A 294 2.71 -12.07 -5.61
CA ILE A 294 3.07 -10.66 -5.40
C ILE A 294 4.24 -10.26 -6.30
N VAL A 295 5.29 -11.09 -6.40
CA VAL A 295 6.45 -10.81 -7.26
C VAL A 295 6.01 -10.72 -8.73
N ILE A 296 5.16 -11.66 -9.18
CA ILE A 296 4.60 -11.67 -10.54
C ILE A 296 3.77 -10.39 -10.78
N ALA A 297 2.88 -10.04 -9.85
CA ALA A 297 2.04 -8.84 -9.98
C ALA A 297 2.86 -7.56 -10.10
N HIS A 298 4.02 -7.52 -9.44
CA HIS A 298 4.95 -6.41 -9.57
C HIS A 298 5.80 -6.44 -10.84
N SER A 299 5.73 -7.48 -11.67
CA SER A 299 6.66 -7.70 -12.79
C SER A 299 8.12 -7.53 -12.31
N TRP A 300 8.48 -8.24 -11.26
CA TRP A 300 9.77 -8.12 -10.60
C TRP A 300 10.46 -9.47 -10.42
N PHE A 301 11.68 -9.48 -9.91
CA PHE A 301 12.51 -10.68 -9.73
C PHE A 301 12.73 -10.97 -8.24
N ARG A 302 12.56 -12.24 -7.84
CA ARG A 302 12.72 -12.65 -6.43
C ARG A 302 14.14 -12.40 -5.92
N SER A 303 15.15 -12.65 -6.74
CA SER A 303 16.55 -12.50 -6.39
C SER A 303 16.92 -11.05 -6.06
N LEU A 304 16.36 -10.09 -6.81
CA LEU A 304 16.65 -8.66 -6.62
C LEU A 304 16.04 -8.10 -5.33
N SER A 305 15.07 -8.79 -4.75
CA SER A 305 14.47 -8.44 -3.45
C SER A 305 14.96 -9.32 -2.30
N GLY A 306 15.96 -10.19 -2.54
CA GLY A 306 16.50 -11.06 -1.51
C GLY A 306 15.51 -12.13 -1.02
N LEU A 307 14.56 -12.53 -1.86
CA LEU A 307 13.52 -13.51 -1.52
C LEU A 307 13.90 -14.96 -1.86
N ASP A 308 15.03 -15.17 -2.49
CA ASP A 308 15.56 -16.50 -2.81
C ASP A 308 16.50 -16.98 -1.71
N TYR A 309 16.10 -18.05 -1.01
CA TYR A 309 16.88 -18.67 0.08
C TYR A 309 17.50 -20.01 -0.28
N SER A 310 17.42 -20.44 -1.56
CA SER A 310 17.90 -21.76 -1.94
C SER A 310 19.42 -21.85 -2.02
N ALA A 311 19.99 -22.92 -1.44
CA ALA A 311 21.39 -23.29 -1.64
C ALA A 311 21.65 -23.56 -3.12
N GLY A 312 22.49 -22.77 -3.78
CA GLY A 312 22.75 -22.81 -5.23
C GLY A 312 22.54 -21.48 -5.94
N PHE A 313 22.39 -20.43 -5.17
CA PHE A 313 22.26 -19.04 -5.65
C PHE A 313 23.57 -18.66 -6.38
N SER A 314 23.54 -18.54 -7.69
CA SER A 314 24.70 -18.09 -8.43
C SER A 314 24.67 -16.57 -8.62
N ALA A 315 25.81 -15.91 -8.40
CA ALA A 315 25.96 -14.49 -8.68
C ALA A 315 25.62 -14.15 -10.14
N GLU A 316 25.88 -15.07 -11.07
CA GLU A 316 25.51 -14.94 -12.48
C GLU A 316 24.01 -14.79 -12.68
N ARG A 317 23.18 -15.55 -11.96
CA ARG A 317 21.73 -15.45 -12.07
C ARG A 317 21.23 -14.09 -11.62
N ILE A 318 21.77 -13.56 -10.50
CA ILE A 318 21.41 -12.21 -10.03
C ILE A 318 21.77 -11.15 -11.06
N LEU A 319 22.98 -11.25 -11.65
CA LEU A 319 23.43 -10.32 -12.68
C LEU A 319 22.55 -10.39 -13.94
N HIS A 320 22.16 -11.59 -14.36
CA HIS A 320 21.24 -11.78 -15.49
C HIS A 320 19.86 -11.19 -15.22
N GLU A 321 19.28 -11.49 -14.05
CA GLU A 321 17.96 -10.95 -13.67
C GLU A 321 18.03 -9.42 -13.51
N TYR A 322 19.14 -8.89 -12.99
CA TYR A 322 19.36 -7.44 -12.94
C TYR A 322 19.46 -6.82 -14.34
N GLU A 323 20.15 -7.44 -15.27
CA GLU A 323 20.27 -6.97 -16.66
C GLU A 323 18.89 -6.94 -17.36
N VAL A 324 18.07 -7.97 -17.16
CA VAL A 324 16.70 -8.00 -17.67
C VAL A 324 15.87 -6.90 -17.01
N ALA A 325 15.92 -6.75 -15.67
CA ALA A 325 15.20 -5.70 -14.95
C ALA A 325 15.64 -4.29 -15.40
N LEU A 326 16.94 -4.10 -15.63
CA LEU A 326 17.51 -2.84 -16.11
C LEU A 326 16.88 -2.44 -17.44
N ASN A 327 16.87 -3.36 -18.40
CA ASN A 327 16.40 -3.08 -19.77
C ASN A 327 14.87 -3.04 -19.91
N THR A 328 14.12 -3.73 -19.04
CA THR A 328 12.66 -3.83 -19.18
C THR A 328 11.87 -2.93 -18.26
N VAL A 329 12.45 -2.57 -17.10
CA VAL A 329 11.74 -1.79 -16.05
C VAL A 329 12.50 -0.52 -15.70
N ILE A 330 13.76 -0.64 -15.29
CA ILE A 330 14.49 0.45 -14.65
C ILE A 330 14.74 1.61 -15.61
N LEU A 331 15.31 1.34 -16.79
CA LEU A 331 15.63 2.39 -17.77
C LEU A 331 14.36 3.10 -18.27
N ALA A 332 13.28 2.36 -18.51
CA ALA A 332 12.01 2.95 -18.94
C ALA A 332 11.43 3.90 -17.89
N GLU A 333 11.44 3.49 -16.62
CA GLU A 333 10.96 4.33 -15.51
C GLU A 333 11.88 5.54 -15.27
N GLN A 334 13.20 5.37 -15.39
CA GLN A 334 14.15 6.47 -15.33
C GLN A 334 13.89 7.51 -16.42
N GLU A 335 13.72 7.07 -17.66
CA GLU A 335 13.44 7.98 -18.77
C GLU A 335 12.12 8.72 -18.57
N GLU A 336 11.07 8.03 -18.13
CA GLU A 336 9.76 8.64 -17.86
C GLU A 336 9.86 9.73 -16.78
N LEU A 337 10.56 9.46 -15.67
CA LEU A 337 10.71 10.43 -14.59
C LEU A 337 11.64 11.59 -14.96
N LEU A 338 12.69 11.34 -15.74
CA LEU A 338 13.69 12.34 -16.09
C LEU A 338 13.31 13.18 -17.33
N ALA A 339 12.51 12.67 -18.26
CA ALA A 339 12.19 13.40 -19.48
C ALA A 339 11.60 14.79 -19.24
N PRO A 340 10.65 15.02 -18.30
CA PRO A 340 10.18 16.36 -17.98
C PRO A 340 11.27 17.24 -17.34
N VAL A 341 12.12 16.66 -16.50
CA VAL A 341 13.24 17.40 -15.86
C VAL A 341 14.26 17.83 -16.89
N LYS A 342 14.62 16.96 -17.84
CA LYS A 342 15.51 17.28 -18.96
C LYS A 342 14.93 18.43 -19.82
N ARG A 343 13.64 18.40 -20.13
CA ARG A 343 12.94 19.48 -20.84
C ARG A 343 12.98 20.80 -20.08
N LEU A 344 12.69 20.78 -18.80
CA LEU A 344 12.77 21.96 -17.94
C LEU A 344 14.18 22.57 -17.92
N LEU A 345 15.21 21.74 -17.83
CA LEU A 345 16.60 22.17 -17.88
C LEU A 345 16.94 22.83 -19.24
N GLN A 346 16.42 22.28 -20.34
CA GLN A 346 16.63 22.87 -21.68
C GLN A 346 15.87 24.20 -21.85
N GLU A 347 14.62 24.28 -21.43
CA GLU A 347 13.75 25.43 -21.62
C GLU A 347 14.09 26.58 -20.66
N ILE A 348 14.36 26.28 -19.38
CA ILE A 348 14.57 27.30 -18.35
C ILE A 348 16.04 27.69 -18.25
N VAL A 349 16.97 26.74 -18.34
CA VAL A 349 18.38 26.96 -18.07
C VAL A 349 19.21 27.08 -19.35
N GLY A 350 18.62 26.76 -20.53
CA GLY A 350 19.32 26.75 -21.80
C GLY A 350 20.44 25.72 -21.91
N VAL A 351 20.38 24.70 -21.03
CA VAL A 351 21.37 23.63 -20.93
C VAL A 351 20.99 22.49 -21.88
N ASN A 352 21.83 22.21 -22.86
CA ASN A 352 21.73 20.96 -23.62
C ASN A 352 22.12 19.80 -22.71
N ALA A 353 21.12 19.18 -22.07
CA ALA A 353 21.29 17.91 -21.36
C ALA A 353 21.50 16.80 -22.40
N SER A 354 22.73 16.64 -22.84
CA SER A 354 23.13 15.44 -23.59
C SER A 354 23.07 14.25 -22.67
N SER A 355 22.33 13.25 -23.09
CA SER A 355 21.99 11.96 -22.50
C SER A 355 23.17 11.24 -21.86
#